data_6fa4a0dfcc224f88ac269dbddb11e61f
#
_entry.id   6fa4a0dfcc224f88ac269dbddb11e61f
#
_cell.length_a   1.000
_cell.length_b   1.000
_cell.length_c   1.000
_cell.angle_alpha   90.00
_cell.angle_beta   90.00
_cell.angle_gamma   90.00
#
_symmetry.space_group_name_H-M   'P 1'
#
loop_
_entity.id
_entity.type
_entity.pdbx_description
1 polymer ?
#
loop_
_entity_poly.entity_id
_entity_poly.type
_entity_poly.pdbx_seq_one_letter_code
_entity_poly.pdbx_strand_id
1 'polypeptide(L)'
;MYLTCLDLEGVLVPEIWIAFSKATGIPELSRTTRDEPDYDKLMAFRLKILEERNLGLKEIQDVIQTIDVLPGAKEFLDELRSICQTIILSDTFSQFAAPLMKKLGQPTIFCNELVVAPNGKISGYKMRCEQSKLSTVKALQSVGFETIAVGDSFNDLAMIRASKAGFLFRSTEQIIKDNPSLKAFTEYGELLDAIKKEIF
;
A
#
# COMPACT_ATOMS: atom_id res chain seq x y z
N MET A 1 9.48 4.69 -21.85
CA MET A 1 9.07 5.68 -20.81
C MET A 1 8.96 4.95 -19.48
N TYR A 2 9.62 5.47 -18.43
CA TYR A 2 9.60 4.84 -17.11
C TYR A 2 8.36 5.22 -16.30
N LEU A 3 7.87 4.26 -15.51
CA LEU A 3 6.81 4.44 -14.54
C LEU A 3 7.16 3.66 -13.26
N THR A 4 7.19 4.36 -12.13
CA THR A 4 7.45 3.74 -10.84
C THR A 4 6.13 3.34 -10.16
N CYS A 5 6.03 2.08 -9.78
CA CYS A 5 4.92 1.49 -9.03
C CYS A 5 5.33 1.32 -7.57
N LEU A 6 4.70 2.04 -6.66
CA LEU A 6 4.99 1.99 -5.23
C LEU A 6 3.86 1.25 -4.50
N ASP A 7 4.19 0.41 -3.53
CA ASP A 7 3.21 0.07 -2.50
C ASP A 7 2.93 1.28 -1.60
N LEU A 8 1.83 1.26 -0.89
CA LEU A 8 1.42 2.31 0.04
C LEU A 8 1.87 2.03 1.47
N GLU A 9 1.36 0.93 2.04
CA GLU A 9 1.58 0.56 3.44
C GLU A 9 2.99 -0.03 3.59
N GLY A 10 3.72 0.35 4.63
CA GLY A 10 5.14 -0.01 4.78
C GLY A 10 6.12 0.80 3.92
N VAL A 11 5.67 1.41 2.83
CA VAL A 11 6.50 2.24 1.93
C VAL A 11 6.28 3.73 2.14
N LEU A 12 5.04 4.21 2.17
CA LEU A 12 4.71 5.63 2.28
C LEU A 12 3.94 5.96 3.57
N VAL A 13 3.16 5.00 4.07
CA VAL A 13 2.36 5.14 5.29
C VAL A 13 2.55 3.89 6.16
N PRO A 14 2.28 3.97 7.47
CA PRO A 14 2.27 2.77 8.30
C PRO A 14 1.10 1.85 7.90
N GLU A 15 1.18 0.59 8.32
CA GLU A 15 0.09 -0.38 8.20
C GLU A 15 -1.21 0.18 8.80
N ILE A 16 -2.20 0.44 7.96
CA ILE A 16 -3.41 1.20 8.34
C ILE A 16 -4.19 0.49 9.44
N TRP A 17 -4.38 -0.82 9.33
CA TRP A 17 -5.12 -1.58 10.34
C TRP A 17 -4.40 -1.64 11.70
N ILE A 18 -3.07 -1.74 11.68
CA ILE A 18 -2.27 -1.70 12.90
C ILE A 18 -2.34 -0.32 13.55
N ALA A 19 -2.19 0.74 12.76
CA ALA A 19 -2.28 2.10 13.25
C ALA A 19 -3.70 2.42 13.76
N PHE A 20 -4.73 1.98 13.06
CA PHE A 20 -6.12 2.11 13.46
C PHE A 20 -6.40 1.36 14.78
N SER A 21 -5.92 0.12 14.91
CA SER A 21 -6.00 -0.66 16.15
C SER A 21 -5.40 0.10 17.34
N LYS A 22 -4.21 0.67 17.17
CA LYS A 22 -3.53 1.46 18.21
C LYS A 22 -4.32 2.72 18.58
N ALA A 23 -4.80 3.46 17.59
CA ALA A 23 -5.52 4.70 17.80
C ALA A 23 -6.89 4.50 18.47
N THR A 24 -7.55 3.38 18.19
CA THR A 24 -8.87 3.06 18.77
C THR A 24 -8.81 2.24 20.06
N GLY A 25 -7.65 1.66 20.38
CA GLY A 25 -7.50 0.74 21.52
C GLY A 25 -8.22 -0.60 21.30
N ILE A 26 -8.42 -1.03 20.04
CA ILE A 26 -9.05 -2.29 19.67
C ILE A 26 -7.96 -3.25 19.14
N PRO A 27 -7.28 -4.01 19.99
CA PRO A 27 -6.12 -4.82 19.61
C PRO A 27 -6.44 -5.91 18.59
N GLU A 28 -7.68 -6.39 18.55
CA GLU A 28 -8.14 -7.42 17.62
C GLU A 28 -8.02 -7.00 16.15
N LEU A 29 -8.09 -5.69 15.87
CA LEU A 29 -7.96 -5.14 14.52
C LEU A 29 -6.51 -5.09 14.01
N SER A 30 -5.52 -5.37 14.86
CA SER A 30 -4.11 -5.47 14.46
C SER A 30 -3.75 -6.74 13.69
N ARG A 31 -4.66 -7.74 13.65
CA ARG A 31 -4.43 -8.97 12.89
C ARG A 31 -4.19 -8.66 11.41
N THR A 32 -3.20 -9.35 10.84
CA THR A 32 -2.78 -9.22 9.45
C THR A 32 -2.95 -10.55 8.70
N THR A 33 -2.60 -10.56 7.42
CA THR A 33 -2.54 -11.80 6.62
C THR A 33 -1.47 -12.79 7.11
N ARG A 34 -0.59 -12.40 8.02
CA ARG A 34 0.35 -13.29 8.71
C ARG A 34 -0.35 -14.13 9.78
N ASP A 35 -1.41 -13.58 10.40
CA ASP A 35 -2.19 -14.24 11.45
C ASP A 35 -3.37 -15.04 10.87
N GLU A 36 -3.96 -14.55 9.78
CA GLU A 36 -5.04 -15.20 9.02
C GLU A 36 -4.75 -15.04 7.52
N PRO A 37 -4.17 -16.06 6.87
CA PRO A 37 -3.82 -16.01 5.45
C PRO A 37 -5.02 -15.91 4.51
N ASP A 38 -6.20 -16.36 4.95
CA ASP A 38 -7.45 -16.24 4.20
C ASP A 38 -7.98 -14.80 4.34
N TYR A 39 -7.81 -14.03 3.27
CA TYR A 39 -8.18 -12.61 3.27
C TYR A 39 -9.67 -12.39 3.53
N ASP A 40 -10.54 -13.26 3.01
CA ASP A 40 -11.99 -13.14 3.18
C ASP A 40 -12.37 -13.37 4.64
N LYS A 41 -11.74 -14.34 5.31
CA LYS A 41 -11.92 -14.57 6.75
C LYS A 41 -11.41 -13.42 7.58
N LEU A 42 -10.23 -12.88 7.23
CA LEU A 42 -9.66 -11.73 7.91
C LEU A 42 -10.59 -10.52 7.80
N MET A 43 -11.11 -10.24 6.60
CA MET A 43 -12.02 -9.12 6.39
C MET A 43 -13.37 -9.33 7.08
N ALA A 44 -13.93 -10.55 7.03
CA ALA A 44 -15.16 -10.86 7.76
C ALA A 44 -14.99 -10.63 9.28
N PHE A 45 -13.86 -11.05 9.84
CA PHE A 45 -13.52 -10.81 11.24
C PHE A 45 -13.44 -9.30 11.56
N ARG A 46 -12.75 -8.52 10.72
CA ARG A 46 -12.62 -7.06 10.89
C ARG A 46 -13.99 -6.36 10.82
N LEU A 47 -14.79 -6.68 9.80
CA LEU A 47 -16.12 -6.10 9.61
C LEU A 47 -17.05 -6.39 10.80
N LYS A 48 -16.99 -7.60 11.35
CA LYS A 48 -17.74 -7.96 12.56
C LYS A 48 -17.35 -7.07 13.75
N ILE A 49 -16.06 -6.85 13.99
CA ILE A 49 -15.60 -5.98 15.09
C ILE A 49 -16.06 -4.54 14.86
N LEU A 50 -15.96 -4.01 13.63
CA LEU A 50 -16.43 -2.66 13.31
C LEU A 50 -17.93 -2.52 13.60
N GLU A 51 -18.73 -3.52 13.25
CA GLU A 51 -20.17 -3.52 13.55
C GLU A 51 -20.44 -3.59 15.05
N GLU A 52 -19.80 -4.50 15.79
CA GLU A 52 -19.94 -4.65 17.25
C GLU A 52 -19.54 -3.37 18.02
N ARG A 53 -18.60 -2.60 17.48
CA ARG A 53 -18.12 -1.34 18.06
C ARG A 53 -18.85 -0.10 17.51
N ASN A 54 -19.85 -0.27 16.62
CA ASN A 54 -20.55 0.80 15.95
C ASN A 54 -19.61 1.78 15.21
N LEU A 55 -18.53 1.26 14.59
CA LEU A 55 -17.58 2.03 13.81
C LEU A 55 -18.02 2.01 12.33
N GLY A 56 -18.55 3.11 11.88
CA GLY A 56 -18.85 3.35 10.47
C GLY A 56 -17.68 3.95 9.72
N LEU A 57 -17.89 4.21 8.42
CA LEU A 57 -16.82 4.76 7.57
C LEU A 57 -16.29 6.10 8.10
N LYS A 58 -17.20 6.97 8.59
CA LYS A 58 -16.80 8.28 9.07
C LYS A 58 -15.87 8.20 10.28
N GLU A 59 -16.24 7.41 11.28
CA GLU A 59 -15.44 7.20 12.49
C GLU A 59 -14.05 6.65 12.14
N ILE A 60 -13.99 5.72 11.18
CA ILE A 60 -12.72 5.14 10.73
C ILE A 60 -11.89 6.19 9.99
N GLN A 61 -12.48 6.98 9.11
CA GLN A 61 -11.76 8.05 8.40
C GLN A 61 -11.26 9.13 9.36
N ASP A 62 -12.04 9.50 10.37
CA ASP A 62 -11.63 10.46 11.41
C ASP A 62 -10.38 9.95 12.16
N VAL A 63 -10.30 8.64 12.45
CA VAL A 63 -9.10 8.04 13.06
C VAL A 63 -7.94 8.01 12.05
N ILE A 64 -8.16 7.53 10.83
CA ILE A 64 -7.10 7.45 9.81
C ILE A 64 -6.52 8.84 9.51
N GLN A 65 -7.33 9.88 9.57
CA GLN A 65 -6.86 11.26 9.39
C GLN A 65 -5.81 11.68 10.43
N THR A 66 -5.80 11.06 11.63
CA THR A 66 -4.79 11.30 12.66
C THR A 66 -3.47 10.54 12.41
N ILE A 67 -3.47 9.56 11.52
CA ILE A 67 -2.28 8.78 11.16
C ILE A 67 -1.40 9.64 10.25
N ASP A 68 -0.13 9.77 10.58
CA ASP A 68 0.83 10.47 9.72
C ASP A 68 1.47 9.54 8.70
N VAL A 69 1.91 10.12 7.58
CA VAL A 69 2.77 9.44 6.61
C VAL A 69 4.13 9.12 7.26
N LEU A 70 4.85 8.16 6.69
CA LEU A 70 6.18 7.82 7.20
C LEU A 70 7.12 9.02 7.04
N PRO A 71 8.02 9.27 8.01
CA PRO A 71 8.98 10.37 7.93
C PRO A 71 9.79 10.32 6.63
N GLY A 72 9.79 11.41 5.87
CA GLY A 72 10.47 11.54 4.58
C GLY A 72 9.69 10.99 3.38
N ALA A 73 8.54 10.35 3.58
CA ALA A 73 7.76 9.74 2.50
C ALA A 73 7.20 10.77 1.50
N LYS A 74 6.76 11.91 2.01
CA LYS A 74 6.19 12.98 1.17
C LYS A 74 7.26 13.60 0.28
N GLU A 75 8.41 13.91 0.85
CA GLU A 75 9.56 14.49 0.16
C GLU A 75 10.09 13.52 -0.91
N PHE A 76 10.26 12.25 -0.57
CA PHE A 76 10.62 11.19 -1.50
C PHE A 76 9.65 11.09 -2.67
N LEU A 77 8.35 11.06 -2.38
CA LEU A 77 7.32 10.94 -3.41
C LEU A 77 7.31 12.15 -4.35
N ASP A 78 7.47 13.36 -3.82
CA ASP A 78 7.51 14.59 -4.62
C ASP A 78 8.75 14.61 -5.53
N GLU A 79 9.92 14.24 -5.01
CA GLU A 79 11.14 14.17 -5.82
C GLU A 79 11.02 13.08 -6.90
N LEU A 80 10.52 11.91 -6.56
CA LEU A 80 10.30 10.83 -7.52
C LEU A 80 9.34 11.24 -8.65
N ARG A 81 8.25 11.92 -8.33
CA ARG A 81 7.27 12.44 -9.30
C ARG A 81 7.84 13.54 -10.22
N SER A 82 8.88 14.22 -9.78
CA SER A 82 9.59 15.20 -10.63
C SER A 82 10.47 14.54 -11.69
N ILE A 83 10.82 13.26 -11.50
CA ILE A 83 11.75 12.51 -12.36
C ILE A 83 11.02 11.57 -13.31
N CYS A 84 9.99 10.89 -12.84
CA CYS A 84 9.23 9.93 -13.65
C CYS A 84 7.76 9.85 -13.23
N GLN A 85 6.95 9.24 -14.08
CA GLN A 85 5.57 8.92 -13.75
C GLN A 85 5.54 7.96 -12.55
N THR A 86 4.65 8.22 -11.62
CA THR A 86 4.56 7.42 -10.37
C THR A 86 3.11 7.09 -10.07
N ILE A 87 2.86 5.83 -9.72
CA ILE A 87 1.56 5.32 -9.31
C ILE A 87 1.71 4.50 -8.02
N ILE A 88 0.72 4.60 -7.15
CA ILE A 88 0.61 3.76 -5.96
C ILE A 88 -0.30 2.58 -6.28
N LEU A 89 0.17 1.37 -5.97
CA LEU A 89 -0.57 0.11 -6.10
C LEU A 89 -0.74 -0.49 -4.71
N SER A 90 -1.96 -0.54 -4.20
CA SER A 90 -2.22 -0.97 -2.82
C SER A 90 -3.41 -1.92 -2.74
N ASP A 91 -3.35 -2.83 -1.79
CA ASP A 91 -4.48 -3.72 -1.45
C ASP A 91 -5.43 -3.10 -0.41
N THR A 92 -5.18 -1.86 0.01
CA THR A 92 -6.08 -1.07 0.86
C THR A 92 -7.36 -0.65 0.12
N PHE A 93 -8.22 0.11 0.79
CA PHE A 93 -9.46 0.62 0.23
C PHE A 93 -9.39 2.12 -0.02
N SER A 94 -9.99 2.60 -1.12
CA SER A 94 -10.00 4.01 -1.51
C SER A 94 -10.49 4.92 -0.40
N GLN A 95 -11.51 4.49 0.33
CA GLN A 95 -12.10 5.24 1.44
C GLN A 95 -11.14 5.36 2.64
N PHE A 96 -10.29 4.36 2.88
CA PHE A 96 -9.26 4.40 3.92
C PHE A 96 -8.04 5.20 3.46
N ALA A 97 -7.66 5.06 2.21
CA ALA A 97 -6.52 5.79 1.64
C ALA A 97 -6.79 7.31 1.53
N ALA A 98 -8.04 7.73 1.32
CA ALA A 98 -8.39 9.11 0.99
C ALA A 98 -7.81 10.17 1.95
N PRO A 99 -7.86 10.03 3.31
CA PRO A 99 -7.24 10.99 4.21
C PRO A 99 -5.71 11.06 4.05
N LEU A 100 -5.05 9.92 3.81
CA LEU A 100 -3.59 9.82 3.66
C LEU A 100 -3.13 10.36 2.31
N MET A 101 -3.92 10.16 1.25
CA MET A 101 -3.63 10.74 -0.06
C MET A 101 -3.59 12.26 -0.04
N LYS A 102 -4.41 12.92 0.80
CA LYS A 102 -4.33 14.37 1.01
C LYS A 102 -2.96 14.79 1.56
N LYS A 103 -2.44 14.04 2.53
CA LYS A 103 -1.11 14.30 3.13
C LYS A 103 0.03 14.07 2.12
N LEU A 104 -0.14 13.13 1.19
CA LEU A 104 0.84 12.80 0.15
C LEU A 104 0.73 13.68 -1.12
N GLY A 105 -0.17 14.69 -1.14
CA GLY A 105 -0.32 15.58 -2.30
C GLY A 105 -1.12 14.96 -3.45
N GLN A 106 -2.12 14.13 -3.14
CA GLN A 106 -3.06 13.51 -4.08
C GLN A 106 -2.38 12.72 -5.21
N PRO A 107 -1.48 11.77 -4.91
CA PRO A 107 -0.90 10.90 -5.93
C PRO A 107 -1.97 9.99 -6.54
N THR A 108 -1.71 9.51 -7.76
CA THR A 108 -2.54 8.45 -8.37
C THR A 108 -2.40 7.16 -7.57
N ILE A 109 -3.53 6.57 -7.17
CA ILE A 109 -3.57 5.29 -6.46
C ILE A 109 -4.57 4.35 -7.12
N PHE A 110 -4.18 3.10 -7.29
CA PHE A 110 -5.06 1.98 -7.63
C PHE A 110 -5.17 1.06 -6.43
N CYS A 111 -6.37 0.94 -5.90
CA CYS A 111 -6.68 0.16 -4.72
C CYS A 111 -8.08 -0.44 -4.83
N ASN A 112 -8.57 -1.04 -3.76
CA ASN A 112 -9.88 -1.67 -3.68
C ASN A 112 -10.95 -0.68 -3.17
N GLU A 113 -12.18 -1.13 -3.03
CA GLU A 113 -13.29 -0.30 -2.55
C GLU A 113 -14.05 -1.00 -1.43
N LEU A 114 -14.51 -0.24 -0.44
CA LEU A 114 -15.46 -0.70 0.54
C LEU A 114 -16.89 -0.56 -0.01
N VAL A 115 -17.75 -1.50 0.34
CA VAL A 115 -19.20 -1.37 0.14
C VAL A 115 -19.77 -0.71 1.40
N VAL A 116 -20.27 0.51 1.24
CA VAL A 116 -20.78 1.33 2.35
C VAL A 116 -22.27 1.53 2.17
N ALA A 117 -23.04 1.18 3.19
CA ALA A 117 -24.47 1.41 3.22
C ALA A 117 -24.81 2.90 3.40
N PRO A 118 -26.06 3.36 3.05
CA PRO A 118 -26.45 4.75 3.18
C PRO A 118 -26.31 5.34 4.59
N ASN A 119 -26.35 4.50 5.62
CA ASN A 119 -26.14 4.89 7.02
C ASN A 119 -24.67 4.95 7.45
N GLY A 120 -23.72 4.79 6.50
CA GLY A 120 -22.28 4.83 6.77
C GLY A 120 -21.66 3.52 7.27
N LYS A 121 -22.47 2.47 7.51
CA LYS A 121 -21.93 1.15 7.89
C LYS A 121 -21.21 0.49 6.73
N ILE A 122 -20.08 -0.15 7.02
CA ILE A 122 -19.34 -0.95 6.04
C ILE A 122 -19.98 -2.34 5.99
N SER A 123 -20.55 -2.70 4.84
CA SER A 123 -21.25 -3.96 4.63
C SER A 123 -20.43 -5.00 3.86
N GLY A 124 -19.28 -4.62 3.34
CA GLY A 124 -18.41 -5.51 2.58
C GLY A 124 -17.30 -4.74 1.87
N TYR A 125 -16.68 -5.42 0.92
CA TYR A 125 -15.63 -4.83 0.08
C TYR A 125 -15.67 -5.43 -1.33
N LYS A 126 -15.02 -4.74 -2.26
CA LYS A 126 -14.90 -5.12 -3.66
C LYS A 126 -13.43 -5.04 -4.05
N MET A 127 -12.86 -6.19 -4.39
CA MET A 127 -11.53 -6.25 -4.98
C MET A 127 -11.57 -5.70 -6.39
N ARG A 128 -10.60 -4.87 -6.76
CA ARG A 128 -10.48 -4.27 -8.09
C ARG A 128 -10.22 -5.34 -9.17
N CYS A 129 -9.30 -6.25 -8.90
CA CYS A 129 -8.99 -7.41 -9.73
C CYS A 129 -8.11 -8.38 -8.93
N GLU A 130 -7.99 -9.61 -9.45
CA GLU A 130 -7.06 -10.60 -8.91
C GLU A 130 -5.60 -10.15 -9.10
N GLN A 131 -4.75 -10.44 -8.11
CA GLN A 131 -3.33 -10.08 -8.11
C GLN A 131 -3.12 -8.63 -8.56
N SER A 132 -3.84 -7.70 -7.94
CA SER A 132 -4.05 -6.33 -8.41
C SER A 132 -2.76 -5.59 -8.77
N LYS A 133 -1.69 -5.78 -8.00
CA LYS A 133 -0.37 -5.16 -8.22
C LYS A 133 0.30 -5.72 -9.47
N LEU A 134 0.41 -7.05 -9.59
CA LEU A 134 1.01 -7.70 -10.75
C LEU A 134 0.22 -7.44 -12.04
N SER A 135 -1.11 -7.57 -11.98
CA SER A 135 -1.98 -7.32 -13.14
C SER A 135 -1.84 -5.90 -13.66
N THR A 136 -1.73 -4.92 -12.75
CA THR A 136 -1.50 -3.52 -13.13
C THR A 136 -0.15 -3.32 -13.78
N VAL A 137 0.94 -3.85 -13.20
CA VAL A 137 2.28 -3.76 -13.78
C VAL A 137 2.30 -4.34 -15.20
N LYS A 138 1.74 -5.52 -15.41
CA LYS A 138 1.64 -6.14 -16.75
C LYS A 138 0.83 -5.29 -17.74
N ALA A 139 -0.28 -4.71 -17.30
CA ALA A 139 -1.10 -3.84 -18.14
C ALA A 139 -0.34 -2.57 -18.54
N LEU A 140 0.40 -1.93 -17.64
CA LEU A 140 1.23 -0.77 -17.93
C LEU A 140 2.36 -1.12 -18.90
N GLN A 141 3.00 -2.27 -18.75
CA GLN A 141 4.01 -2.77 -19.68
C GLN A 141 3.43 -3.04 -21.06
N SER A 142 2.20 -3.57 -21.17
CA SER A 142 1.55 -3.83 -22.45
C SER A 142 1.24 -2.57 -23.26
N VAL A 143 1.18 -1.42 -22.62
CA VAL A 143 1.02 -0.10 -23.27
C VAL A 143 2.31 0.70 -23.35
N GLY A 144 3.48 0.06 -23.19
CA GLY A 144 4.80 0.60 -23.50
C GLY A 144 5.54 1.27 -22.34
N PHE A 145 5.10 1.09 -21.09
CA PHE A 145 5.89 1.55 -19.95
C PHE A 145 6.95 0.52 -19.53
N GLU A 146 8.13 1.00 -19.19
CA GLU A 146 9.12 0.25 -18.43
C GLU A 146 8.87 0.50 -16.93
N THR A 147 8.46 -0.52 -16.20
CA THR A 147 8.06 -0.37 -14.80
C THR A 147 9.22 -0.57 -13.85
N ILE A 148 9.26 0.24 -12.80
CA ILE A 148 10.12 0.07 -11.61
C ILE A 148 9.18 -0.14 -10.44
N ALA A 149 9.37 -1.21 -9.64
CA ALA A 149 8.46 -1.51 -8.53
C ALA A 149 9.17 -1.47 -7.18
N VAL A 150 8.47 -0.95 -6.18
CA VAL A 150 8.94 -0.87 -4.78
C VAL A 150 7.86 -1.40 -3.86
N GLY A 151 8.23 -2.26 -2.92
CA GLY A 151 7.33 -2.79 -1.91
C GLY A 151 8.08 -3.32 -0.69
N ASP A 152 7.38 -3.67 0.37
CA ASP A 152 7.96 -4.10 1.64
C ASP A 152 7.68 -5.58 1.97
N SER A 153 6.68 -6.18 1.33
CA SER A 153 6.08 -7.44 1.79
C SER A 153 5.91 -8.50 0.70
N PHE A 154 5.46 -9.68 1.07
CA PHE A 154 5.34 -10.84 0.16
C PHE A 154 4.39 -10.59 -1.01
N ASN A 155 3.30 -9.83 -0.81
CA ASN A 155 2.35 -9.52 -1.86
C ASN A 155 2.92 -8.59 -2.95
N ASP A 156 4.06 -7.94 -2.69
CA ASP A 156 4.75 -7.07 -3.64
C ASP A 156 5.72 -7.82 -4.55
N LEU A 157 6.20 -8.98 -4.12
CA LEU A 157 7.26 -9.71 -4.82
C LEU A 157 6.91 -10.02 -6.27
N ALA A 158 5.64 -10.29 -6.55
CA ALA A 158 5.20 -10.58 -7.91
C ALA A 158 5.32 -9.36 -8.84
N MET A 159 4.91 -8.16 -8.40
CA MET A 159 5.09 -6.93 -9.18
C MET A 159 6.56 -6.51 -9.27
N ILE A 160 7.33 -6.68 -8.17
CA ILE A 160 8.76 -6.38 -8.11
C ILE A 160 9.51 -7.20 -9.15
N ARG A 161 9.29 -8.52 -9.18
CA ARG A 161 9.96 -9.44 -10.12
C ARG A 161 9.51 -9.26 -11.57
N ALA A 162 8.28 -8.81 -11.80
CA ALA A 162 7.75 -8.57 -13.15
C ALA A 162 8.24 -7.23 -13.75
N SER A 163 8.74 -6.32 -12.93
CA SER A 163 9.21 -5.01 -13.36
C SER A 163 10.64 -5.08 -13.90
N LYS A 164 11.03 -4.09 -14.71
CA LYS A 164 12.40 -3.94 -15.26
C LYS A 164 13.43 -3.84 -14.12
N ALA A 165 13.09 -3.09 -13.07
CA ALA A 165 13.84 -3.04 -11.83
C ALA A 165 12.87 -3.13 -10.65
N GLY A 166 13.32 -3.77 -9.57
CA GLY A 166 12.50 -3.96 -8.40
C GLY A 166 13.31 -3.86 -7.12
N PHE A 167 12.74 -3.21 -6.12
CA PHE A 167 13.41 -2.91 -4.87
C PHE A 167 12.53 -3.27 -3.67
N LEU A 168 13.16 -3.84 -2.65
CA LEU A 168 12.56 -4.02 -1.33
C LEU A 168 12.84 -2.76 -0.49
N PHE A 169 11.83 -2.27 0.20
CA PHE A 169 11.97 -1.10 1.07
C PHE A 169 11.44 -1.41 2.47
N ARG A 170 12.30 -1.29 3.49
CA ARG A 170 11.98 -1.59 4.90
C ARG A 170 11.37 -2.97 5.12
N SER A 171 11.70 -3.91 4.25
CA SER A 171 11.23 -5.30 4.32
C SER A 171 11.84 -6.03 5.53
N THR A 172 11.18 -7.10 5.95
CA THR A 172 11.69 -7.95 7.02
C THR A 172 12.96 -8.69 6.59
N GLU A 173 13.83 -9.02 7.55
CA GLU A 173 15.06 -9.80 7.29
C GLU A 173 14.76 -11.14 6.58
N GLN A 174 13.62 -11.76 6.90
CA GLN A 174 13.22 -13.01 6.26
C GLN A 174 12.94 -12.81 4.77
N ILE A 175 12.20 -11.77 4.38
CA ILE A 175 11.91 -11.47 2.97
C ILE A 175 13.20 -11.17 2.21
N ILE A 176 14.11 -10.39 2.79
CA ILE A 176 15.41 -10.05 2.19
C ILE A 176 16.24 -11.31 1.99
N LYS A 177 16.32 -12.17 3.01
CA LYS A 177 17.07 -13.43 2.96
C LYS A 177 16.52 -14.40 1.92
N ASP A 178 15.20 -14.48 1.78
CA ASP A 178 14.55 -15.38 0.82
C ASP A 178 14.62 -14.82 -0.63
N ASN A 179 15.02 -13.56 -0.80
CA ASN A 179 15.10 -12.87 -2.09
C ASN A 179 16.48 -12.19 -2.30
N PRO A 180 17.60 -12.92 -2.26
CA PRO A 180 18.94 -12.33 -2.25
C PRO A 180 19.31 -11.59 -3.55
N SER A 181 18.57 -11.79 -4.62
CA SER A 181 18.75 -11.08 -5.89
C SER A 181 18.12 -9.67 -5.89
N LEU A 182 17.23 -9.37 -4.94
CA LEU A 182 16.59 -8.07 -4.85
C LEU A 182 17.39 -7.14 -3.93
N LYS A 183 17.63 -5.93 -4.40
CA LYS A 183 18.24 -4.88 -3.56
C LYS A 183 17.21 -4.39 -2.53
N ALA A 184 17.65 -4.27 -1.29
CA ALA A 184 16.84 -3.79 -0.17
C ALA A 184 17.39 -2.49 0.39
N PHE A 185 16.50 -1.55 0.71
CA PHE A 185 16.82 -0.24 1.26
C PHE A 185 15.96 0.05 2.48
N THR A 186 16.48 0.88 3.39
CA THR A 186 15.76 1.40 4.55
C THR A 186 15.58 2.91 4.50
N GLU A 187 16.42 3.59 3.71
CA GLU A 187 16.43 5.05 3.59
C GLU A 187 15.93 5.48 2.21
N TYR A 188 15.06 6.49 2.19
CA TYR A 188 14.47 7.00 0.93
C TYR A 188 15.51 7.56 -0.03
N GLY A 189 16.57 8.21 0.47
CA GLY A 189 17.65 8.75 -0.37
C GLY A 189 18.33 7.64 -1.18
N GLU A 190 18.71 6.54 -0.52
CA GLU A 190 19.35 5.40 -1.19
C GLU A 190 18.43 4.73 -2.20
N LEU A 191 17.14 4.57 -1.86
CA LEU A 191 16.13 4.04 -2.76
C LEU A 191 15.96 4.93 -3.99
N LEU A 192 15.89 6.25 -3.80
CA LEU A 192 15.73 7.21 -4.88
C LEU A 192 16.95 7.20 -5.82
N ASP A 193 18.16 7.13 -5.27
CA ASP A 193 19.39 7.02 -6.06
C ASP A 193 19.44 5.71 -6.86
N ALA A 194 18.94 4.61 -6.29
CA ALA A 194 18.83 3.35 -7.02
C ALA A 194 17.82 3.44 -8.17
N ILE A 195 16.67 4.09 -7.96
CA ILE A 195 15.67 4.33 -9.01
C ILE A 195 16.23 5.23 -10.10
N LYS A 196 16.92 6.33 -9.74
CA LYS A 196 17.58 7.23 -10.72
C LYS A 196 18.55 6.49 -11.65
N LYS A 197 19.34 5.57 -11.13
CA LYS A 197 20.29 4.75 -11.92
C LYS A 197 19.62 3.82 -12.94
N GLU A 198 18.35 3.49 -12.74
CA GLU A 198 17.61 2.67 -13.72
C GLU A 198 16.96 3.54 -14.81
N ILE A 199 16.78 4.84 -14.55
CA ILE A 199 16.12 5.79 -15.45
C ILE A 199 17.14 6.51 -16.36
N PHE A 200 18.28 6.88 -15.79
CA PHE A 200 19.33 7.69 -16.43
C PHE A 200 20.61 6.91 -16.67
#